data_e0238587998bd8e7e134aea037d40dbe
#
_entry.id   e0238587998bd8e7e134aea037d40dbe
#
_cell.length_a   1.000
_cell.length_b   1.000
_cell.length_c   1.000
_cell.angle_alpha   90.00
_cell.angle_beta   90.00
_cell.angle_gamma   90.00
#
_symmetry.space_group_name_H-M   'P 1'
#
loop_
_entity.id
_entity.type
_entity.pdbx_description
1 polymer ?
#
loop_
_entity_poly.entity_id
_entity_poly.type
_entity_poly.pdbx_seq_one_letter_code
_entity_poly.pdbx_strand_id
1 'polypeptide(L)'
;MSGLLPNIDPDGLLEYSVVYTDRSLNHMSSSFQQAMNDVSSSLKTVYNAESVVLVPGGGTYGMEAVARQFANDKDCLVIRNGWFSYRWSQILEVGKIPSKLTVLKATRKNPGSQEPFSPVDIDEVVQKLLLAFRI
;
A
#
# COMPACT_ATOMS: atom_id res chain seq x y z
N MET A 1 -7.60 22.27 35.18
CA MET A 1 -8.69 21.55 34.51
C MET A 1 -8.90 20.25 35.23
N SER A 2 -10.00 20.13 35.92
CA SER A 2 -10.35 18.91 36.65
C SER A 2 -11.09 17.99 35.69
N GLY A 3 -10.60 16.82 35.48
CA GLY A 3 -11.36 15.84 34.73
C GLY A 3 -10.56 14.74 34.02
N LEU A 4 -9.27 14.87 33.91
CA LEU A 4 -8.47 13.81 33.33
C LEU A 4 -7.85 12.95 34.41
N LEU A 5 -7.90 11.64 34.23
CA LEU A 5 -7.24 10.72 35.14
C LEU A 5 -5.71 10.95 35.07
N PRO A 6 -5.01 10.94 36.20
CA PRO A 6 -3.58 11.35 36.26
C PRO A 6 -2.63 10.47 35.44
N ASN A 7 -3.10 9.33 34.94
CA ASN A 7 -2.28 8.37 34.18
C ASN A 7 -2.67 8.29 32.70
N ILE A 8 -3.53 9.18 32.19
CA ILE A 8 -3.98 9.08 30.79
C ILE A 8 -2.92 9.53 29.80
N ASP A 9 -2.13 10.52 30.12
CA ASP A 9 -0.97 10.88 29.29
C ASP A 9 0.15 11.41 30.21
N PRO A 10 0.95 10.52 30.78
CA PRO A 10 2.05 10.89 31.67
C PRO A 10 3.12 11.74 30.98
N ASP A 11 3.17 11.76 29.65
CA ASP A 11 4.13 12.52 28.86
C ASP A 11 3.73 13.98 28.65
N GLY A 12 2.63 14.42 29.25
CA GLY A 12 2.26 15.82 29.36
C GLY A 12 1.30 16.37 28.32
N LEU A 13 0.89 15.58 27.34
CA LEU A 13 -0.23 15.91 26.47
C LEU A 13 -1.51 15.25 26.98
N LEU A 14 -2.54 16.06 27.15
CA LEU A 14 -3.82 15.58 27.61
C LEU A 14 -4.51 14.78 26.50
N GLU A 15 -4.90 13.56 26.84
CA GLU A 15 -5.59 12.68 25.92
C GLU A 15 -7.08 13.02 25.88
N TYR A 16 -7.52 13.53 24.73
CA TYR A 16 -8.93 13.73 24.44
C TYR A 16 -9.41 12.66 23.47
N SER A 17 -9.64 11.47 23.97
CA SER A 17 -10.18 10.37 23.19
C SER A 17 -11.67 10.22 23.43
N VAL A 18 -12.42 9.85 22.39
CA VAL A 18 -13.81 9.38 22.52
C VAL A 18 -13.91 8.09 23.32
N VAL A 19 -12.81 7.37 23.45
CA VAL A 19 -12.69 6.17 24.28
C VAL A 19 -11.72 6.47 25.40
N TYR A 20 -12.24 6.85 26.54
CA TYR A 20 -11.45 7.15 27.74
C TYR A 20 -10.81 5.88 28.32
N THR A 21 -9.75 5.43 27.69
CA THR A 21 -8.96 4.30 28.16
C THR A 21 -7.49 4.69 28.25
N ASP A 22 -6.76 4.05 29.12
CA ASP A 22 -5.31 4.14 29.26
C ASP A 22 -4.52 3.64 28.03
N ARG A 23 -5.24 3.09 27.03
CA ARG A 23 -4.68 2.57 25.78
C ARG A 23 -4.85 3.52 24.60
N SER A 24 -5.65 4.54 24.74
CA SER A 24 -5.83 5.55 23.69
C SER A 24 -4.75 6.60 23.79
N LEU A 25 -3.98 6.75 22.72
CA LEU A 25 -2.92 7.74 22.63
C LEU A 25 -3.29 8.83 21.63
N ASN A 26 -3.08 10.09 22.03
CA ASN A 26 -3.13 11.21 21.11
C ASN A 26 -1.95 11.12 20.15
N HIS A 27 -2.19 11.37 18.85
CA HIS A 27 -1.13 11.35 17.83
C HIS A 27 0.01 12.34 18.10
N MET A 28 -0.22 13.35 18.96
CA MET A 28 0.79 14.32 19.38
C MET A 28 1.48 13.95 20.69
N SER A 29 1.05 12.88 21.38
CA SER A 29 1.68 12.46 22.64
C SER A 29 3.09 11.90 22.39
N SER A 30 3.97 12.05 23.36
CA SER A 30 5.34 11.52 23.29
C SER A 30 5.33 10.00 23.15
N SER A 31 4.44 9.32 23.86
CA SER A 31 4.29 7.86 23.77
C SER A 31 3.89 7.39 22.38
N PHE A 32 2.96 8.08 21.72
CA PHE A 32 2.58 7.76 20.35
C PHE A 32 3.72 8.02 19.36
N GLN A 33 4.39 9.17 19.50
CA GLN A 33 5.54 9.51 18.65
C GLN A 33 6.67 8.49 18.81
N GLN A 34 6.94 8.07 20.03
CA GLN A 34 7.94 7.03 20.29
C GLN A 34 7.56 5.70 19.62
N ALA A 35 6.31 5.26 19.78
CA ALA A 35 5.82 4.03 19.12
C ALA A 35 5.96 4.09 17.61
N MET A 36 5.62 5.22 16.97
CA MET A 36 5.77 5.42 15.53
C MET A 36 7.22 5.40 15.07
N ASN A 37 8.12 5.99 15.85
CA ASN A 37 9.56 5.98 15.60
C ASN A 37 10.13 4.55 15.71
N ASP A 38 9.70 3.79 16.71
CA ASP A 38 10.13 2.40 16.91
C ASP A 38 9.66 1.49 15.77
N VAL A 39 8.41 1.63 15.33
CA VAL A 39 7.87 0.92 14.17
C VAL A 39 8.66 1.27 12.91
N SER A 40 8.90 2.56 12.66
CA SER A 40 9.66 3.01 11.51
C SER A 40 11.09 2.45 11.52
N SER A 41 11.77 2.51 12.66
CA SER A 41 13.14 2.01 12.81
C SER A 41 13.22 0.50 12.62
N SER A 42 12.29 -0.25 13.20
CA SER A 42 12.20 -1.71 13.05
C SER A 42 11.99 -2.11 11.59
N LEU A 43 11.06 -1.46 10.90
CA LEU A 43 10.79 -1.75 9.49
C LEU A 43 11.97 -1.36 8.59
N LYS A 44 12.66 -0.26 8.85
CA LYS A 44 13.89 0.10 8.14
C LYS A 44 14.95 -0.98 8.27
N THR A 45 15.12 -1.53 9.47
CA THR A 45 16.09 -2.60 9.72
C THR A 45 15.70 -3.89 9.01
N VAL A 46 14.44 -4.33 9.13
CA VAL A 46 13.96 -5.58 8.55
C VAL A 46 14.03 -5.58 7.02
N TYR A 47 13.66 -4.47 6.39
CA TYR A 47 13.59 -4.35 4.93
C TYR A 47 14.81 -3.68 4.31
N ASN A 48 15.82 -3.32 5.11
CA ASN A 48 16.99 -2.55 4.65
C ASN A 48 16.56 -1.31 3.84
N ALA A 49 15.58 -0.59 4.35
CA ALA A 49 14.96 0.55 3.67
C ALA A 49 15.52 1.89 4.18
N GLU A 50 15.71 2.84 3.28
CA GLU A 50 16.10 4.21 3.66
C GLU A 50 14.98 4.96 4.38
N SER A 51 13.75 4.72 3.97
CA SER A 51 12.57 5.38 4.54
C SER A 51 11.38 4.43 4.63
N VAL A 52 10.49 4.72 5.58
CA VAL A 52 9.23 4.01 5.78
C VAL A 52 8.11 5.03 5.87
N VAL A 53 7.04 4.80 5.17
CA VAL A 53 5.82 5.61 5.22
C VAL A 53 4.68 4.74 5.74
N LEU A 54 4.07 5.17 6.83
CA LEU A 54 2.90 4.53 7.40
C LEU A 54 1.63 5.21 6.87
N VAL A 55 0.86 4.47 6.10
CA VAL A 55 -0.40 4.97 5.51
C VAL A 55 -1.56 4.45 6.35
N PRO A 56 -2.30 5.31 7.05
CA PRO A 56 -3.48 4.89 7.80
C PRO A 56 -4.53 4.28 6.89
N GLY A 57 -5.02 3.09 7.23
CA GLY A 57 -6.06 2.39 6.48
C GLY A 57 -5.68 0.97 6.09
N GLY A 58 -6.47 0.38 5.21
CA GLY A 58 -6.17 -0.95 4.67
C GLY A 58 -5.06 -0.91 3.61
N GLY A 59 -4.48 -2.08 3.27
CA GLY A 59 -3.40 -2.19 2.28
C GLY A 59 -3.72 -1.58 0.92
N THR A 60 -5.00 -1.47 0.56
CA THR A 60 -5.43 -0.81 -0.68
C THR A 60 -5.07 0.69 -0.71
N TYR A 61 -5.13 1.37 0.43
CA TYR A 61 -4.69 2.77 0.51
C TYR A 61 -3.19 2.92 0.24
N GLY A 62 -2.37 1.97 0.74
CA GLY A 62 -0.94 1.92 0.43
C GLY A 62 -0.70 1.70 -1.07
N MET A 63 -1.45 0.78 -1.69
CA MET A 63 -1.38 0.54 -3.14
C MET A 63 -1.73 1.82 -3.93
N GLU A 64 -2.80 2.51 -3.57
CA GLU A 64 -3.21 3.75 -4.23
C GLU A 64 -2.20 4.87 -4.02
N ALA A 65 -1.64 5.02 -2.82
CA ALA A 65 -0.59 5.99 -2.54
C ALA A 65 0.63 5.78 -3.44
N VAL A 66 1.08 4.53 -3.60
CA VAL A 66 2.17 4.18 -4.52
C VAL A 66 1.80 4.49 -5.98
N ALA A 67 0.60 4.11 -6.41
CA ALA A 67 0.15 4.38 -7.77
C ALA A 67 0.17 5.89 -8.08
N ARG A 68 -0.40 6.71 -7.21
CA ARG A 68 -0.46 8.17 -7.40
C ARG A 68 0.91 8.84 -7.30
N GLN A 69 1.82 8.29 -6.52
CA GLN A 69 3.16 8.85 -6.37
C GLN A 69 4.07 8.52 -7.55
N PHE A 70 3.99 7.30 -8.08
CA PHE A 70 5.00 6.79 -9.01
C PHE A 70 4.48 6.49 -10.42
N ALA A 71 3.18 6.31 -10.60
CA ALA A 71 2.60 5.93 -11.89
C ALA A 71 1.94 7.09 -12.65
N ASN A 72 1.89 8.28 -12.06
CA ASN A 72 1.24 9.43 -12.68
C ASN A 72 1.96 9.81 -13.99
N ASP A 73 1.19 9.91 -15.06
CA ASP A 73 1.68 10.23 -16.42
C ASP A 73 2.78 9.27 -16.94
N LYS A 74 2.83 8.05 -16.42
CA LYS A 74 3.78 7.01 -16.86
C LYS A 74 3.10 5.92 -17.67
N ASP A 75 3.89 5.21 -18.47
CA ASP A 75 3.46 3.96 -19.06
C ASP A 75 3.60 2.84 -18.02
N CYS A 76 2.50 2.16 -17.73
CA CYS A 76 2.44 1.13 -16.71
C CYS A 76 2.12 -0.23 -17.29
N LEU A 77 2.79 -1.26 -16.79
CA LEU A 77 2.51 -2.67 -17.07
C LEU A 77 2.06 -3.37 -15.79
N VAL A 78 0.90 -3.99 -15.82
CA VAL A 78 0.38 -4.83 -14.73
C VAL A 78 0.32 -6.28 -15.17
N ILE A 79 1.00 -7.16 -14.43
CA ILE A 79 0.90 -8.61 -14.59
C ILE A 79 -0.19 -9.11 -13.64
N ARG A 80 -1.34 -9.49 -14.18
CA ARG A 80 -2.55 -9.80 -13.41
C ARG A 80 -2.74 -11.31 -13.26
N ASN A 81 -2.05 -11.89 -12.27
CA ASN A 81 -2.11 -13.32 -11.94
C ASN A 81 -3.02 -13.65 -10.75
N GLY A 82 -3.67 -12.66 -10.14
CA GLY A 82 -4.53 -12.88 -8.97
C GLY A 82 -5.29 -11.63 -8.54
N TRP A 83 -5.99 -11.74 -7.40
CA TRP A 83 -6.90 -10.70 -6.92
C TRP A 83 -6.21 -9.38 -6.58
N PHE A 84 -5.04 -9.41 -5.94
CA PHE A 84 -4.32 -8.18 -5.61
C PHE A 84 -3.76 -7.49 -6.85
N SER A 85 -3.27 -8.22 -7.82
CA SER A 85 -2.85 -7.63 -9.09
C SER A 85 -4.05 -7.11 -9.92
N TYR A 86 -5.23 -7.71 -9.78
CA TYR A 86 -6.47 -7.12 -10.30
C TYR A 86 -6.77 -5.76 -9.63
N ARG A 87 -6.57 -5.65 -8.30
CA ARG A 87 -6.75 -4.38 -7.59
C ARG A 87 -5.83 -3.28 -8.12
N TRP A 88 -4.59 -3.60 -8.46
CA TRP A 88 -3.68 -2.66 -9.11
C TRP A 88 -4.26 -2.11 -10.42
N SER A 89 -4.76 -2.99 -11.30
CA SER A 89 -5.37 -2.53 -12.55
C SER A 89 -6.60 -1.66 -12.30
N GLN A 90 -7.45 -2.01 -11.32
CA GLN A 90 -8.60 -1.17 -10.96
C GLN A 90 -8.18 0.24 -10.49
N ILE A 91 -7.21 0.34 -9.58
CA ILE A 91 -6.73 1.63 -9.07
C ILE A 91 -6.21 2.49 -10.22
N LEU A 92 -5.40 1.93 -11.10
CA LEU A 92 -4.79 2.65 -12.22
C LEU A 92 -5.82 3.08 -13.27
N GLU A 93 -6.76 2.20 -13.62
CA GLU A 93 -7.80 2.46 -14.62
C GLU A 93 -8.84 3.47 -14.13
N VAL A 94 -9.43 3.22 -12.96
CA VAL A 94 -10.48 4.08 -12.40
C VAL A 94 -9.93 5.45 -12.01
N GLY A 95 -8.72 5.46 -11.45
CA GLY A 95 -8.03 6.69 -11.08
C GLY A 95 -7.48 7.48 -12.27
N LYS A 96 -7.46 6.90 -13.48
CA LYS A 96 -6.85 7.48 -14.69
C LYS A 96 -5.44 8.01 -14.40
N ILE A 97 -4.65 7.21 -13.68
CA ILE A 97 -3.37 7.64 -13.14
C ILE A 97 -2.27 7.62 -14.21
N PRO A 98 -2.04 6.49 -14.94
CA PRO A 98 -1.00 6.42 -15.95
C PRO A 98 -1.44 7.03 -17.29
N SER A 99 -0.49 7.48 -18.09
CA SER A 99 -0.74 7.87 -19.48
C SER A 99 -1.11 6.67 -20.36
N LYS A 100 -0.54 5.50 -20.06
CA LYS A 100 -0.85 4.25 -20.73
C LYS A 100 -0.82 3.10 -19.74
N LEU A 101 -1.82 2.22 -19.82
CA LEU A 101 -1.89 1.00 -19.02
C LEU A 101 -1.94 -0.22 -19.92
N THR A 102 -0.99 -1.13 -19.75
CA THR A 102 -0.99 -2.45 -20.36
C THR A 102 -1.23 -3.49 -19.26
N VAL A 103 -2.23 -4.35 -19.45
CA VAL A 103 -2.57 -5.40 -18.49
C VAL A 103 -2.42 -6.76 -19.14
N LEU A 104 -1.47 -7.55 -18.66
CA LEU A 104 -1.30 -8.96 -19.02
C LEU A 104 -2.03 -9.82 -18.00
N LYS A 105 -2.84 -10.77 -18.45
CA LYS A 105 -3.75 -11.52 -17.58
C LYS A 105 -3.43 -13.00 -17.61
N ALA A 106 -3.48 -13.63 -16.45
CA ALA A 106 -3.57 -15.08 -16.37
C ALA A 106 -4.80 -15.59 -17.14
N THR A 107 -4.66 -16.70 -17.82
CA THR A 107 -5.69 -17.27 -18.69
C THR A 107 -6.01 -18.72 -18.29
N ARG A 108 -7.16 -19.23 -18.72
CA ARG A 108 -7.51 -20.65 -18.68
C ARG A 108 -7.50 -21.20 -20.10
N LYS A 109 -7.04 -22.45 -20.27
CA LYS A 109 -7.09 -23.12 -21.57
C LYS A 109 -8.53 -23.26 -22.08
N ASN A 110 -9.45 -23.62 -21.18
CA ASN A 110 -10.87 -23.73 -21.52
C ASN A 110 -11.68 -22.68 -20.73
N PRO A 111 -12.15 -21.62 -21.36
CA PRO A 111 -13.03 -20.65 -20.72
C PRO A 111 -14.28 -21.32 -20.15
N GLY A 112 -14.61 -21.06 -18.89
CA GLY A 112 -15.78 -21.66 -18.23
C GLY A 112 -15.52 -22.98 -17.50
N SER A 113 -14.34 -23.61 -17.66
CA SER A 113 -13.95 -24.77 -16.88
C SER A 113 -13.52 -24.41 -15.46
N GLN A 114 -13.44 -25.41 -14.57
CA GLN A 114 -12.88 -25.26 -13.22
C GLN A 114 -11.35 -25.44 -13.19
N GLU A 115 -10.70 -25.47 -14.34
CA GLU A 115 -9.25 -25.55 -14.43
C GLU A 115 -8.56 -24.33 -13.78
N PRO A 116 -7.37 -24.51 -13.20
CA PRO A 116 -6.59 -23.40 -12.66
C PRO A 116 -6.20 -22.40 -13.75
N PHE A 117 -6.03 -21.17 -13.37
CA PHE A 117 -5.45 -20.17 -14.26
C PHE A 117 -3.95 -20.44 -14.45
N SER A 118 -3.49 -20.36 -15.68
CA SER A 118 -2.06 -20.32 -16.00
C SER A 118 -1.59 -18.87 -15.90
N PRO A 119 -0.46 -18.61 -15.25
CA PRO A 119 0.13 -17.26 -15.23
C PRO A 119 0.50 -16.82 -16.65
N VAL A 120 0.74 -15.52 -16.79
CA VAL A 120 1.23 -14.93 -18.04
C VAL A 120 2.58 -15.55 -18.40
N ASP A 121 2.78 -15.83 -19.67
CA ASP A 121 4.06 -16.34 -20.17
C ASP A 121 5.18 -15.32 -19.98
N ILE A 122 6.34 -15.79 -19.55
CA ILE A 122 7.49 -14.91 -19.26
C ILE A 122 7.97 -14.23 -20.54
N ASP A 123 7.97 -14.93 -21.66
CA ASP A 123 8.43 -14.35 -22.94
C ASP A 123 7.48 -13.23 -23.40
N GLU A 124 6.18 -13.36 -23.15
CA GLU A 124 5.23 -12.29 -23.42
C GLU A 124 5.51 -11.05 -22.56
N VAL A 125 5.81 -11.26 -21.28
CA VAL A 125 6.17 -10.17 -20.36
C VAL A 125 7.44 -9.47 -20.85
N VAL A 126 8.48 -10.23 -21.19
CA VAL A 126 9.75 -9.68 -21.69
C VAL A 126 9.54 -8.90 -22.98
N GLN A 127 8.80 -9.43 -23.92
CA GLN A 127 8.50 -8.74 -25.19
C GLN A 127 7.77 -7.41 -24.95
N LYS A 128 6.80 -7.38 -24.03
CA LYS A 128 6.09 -6.14 -23.70
C LYS A 128 6.99 -5.11 -23.04
N LEU A 129 7.90 -5.55 -22.18
CA LEU A 129 8.88 -4.66 -21.54
C LEU A 129 9.86 -4.08 -22.59
N LEU A 130 10.41 -4.91 -23.46
CA LEU A 130 11.31 -4.46 -24.51
C LEU A 130 10.65 -3.45 -25.45
N LEU A 131 9.40 -3.69 -25.84
CA LEU A 131 8.63 -2.76 -26.67
C LEU A 131 8.33 -1.44 -25.97
N ALA A 132 8.10 -1.47 -24.65
CA ALA A 132 7.82 -0.26 -23.87
C ALA A 132 9.07 0.61 -23.66
N PHE A 133 10.23 0.00 -23.46
CA PHE A 133 11.48 0.70 -23.18
C PHE A 133 12.32 0.99 -24.44
N ARG A 134 11.90 0.53 -25.62
CA ARG A 134 12.62 0.72 -26.89
C ARG A 134 14.13 0.40 -26.76
N ILE A 135 14.47 -0.70 -26.07
CA ILE A 135 15.82 -1.23 -25.97
C ILE A 135 16.09 -2.13 -27.18
#